data_00c0f05b9f30f720026dda48c70f36bc
#
_entry.id   00c0f05b9f30f720026dda48c70f36bc
#
_cell.length_a   1.000
_cell.length_b   1.000
_cell.length_c   1.000
_cell.angle_alpha   90.00
_cell.angle_beta   90.00
_cell.angle_gamma   90.00
#
_symmetry.space_group_name_H-M   'P 1'
#
loop_
_entity.id
_entity.type
_entity.pdbx_description
1 polymer ?
#
loop_
_entity_poly.entity_id
_entity_poly.type
_entity_poly.pdbx_seq_one_letter_code
_entity_poly.pdbx_strand_id
1 'polypeptide(L)'
;LGGLVELLRELPAKSKYRPFYQDLFQKLCRRIAPLQNKDGFWHASLLDPASYPSPETSCSGFFVYALAYGINEGLLPKEEFMPVVEKGWQALVSAVGEDGKLGYVQPIGADPKKVTPDMTEVYGPGAFLMAGTEVYRMAQDTPRQHANISQSRIREIAAMLPDKPEGIGVSYKDRTFWN
;
A
#
# COMPACT_ATOMS: atom_id res chain seq x y z
N LEU A 1 8.17 -2.03 -0.03
CA LEU A 1 8.08 -0.61 -0.44
C LEU A 1 7.23 0.21 0.53
N GLY A 2 6.02 -0.25 0.93
CA GLY A 2 5.16 0.50 1.84
C GLY A 2 5.85 0.92 3.15
N GLY A 3 6.52 -0.01 3.83
CA GLY A 3 7.29 0.32 5.05
C GLY A 3 8.44 1.31 4.82
N LEU A 4 9.02 1.33 3.60
CA LEU A 4 10.06 2.30 3.24
C LEU A 4 9.48 3.71 3.03
N VAL A 5 8.23 3.81 2.56
CA VAL A 5 7.50 5.08 2.51
C VAL A 5 7.30 5.64 3.92
N GLU A 6 6.81 4.81 4.85
CA GLU A 6 6.61 5.25 6.23
C GLU A 6 7.94 5.67 6.89
N LEU A 7 9.00 4.91 6.66
CA LEU A 7 10.33 5.30 7.12
C LEU A 7 10.75 6.67 6.58
N LEU A 8 10.58 6.92 5.29
CA LEU A 8 10.93 8.21 4.67
C LEU A 8 10.05 9.36 5.16
N ARG A 9 8.82 9.10 5.57
CA ARG A 9 7.92 10.09 6.17
C ARG A 9 8.41 10.53 7.54
N GLU A 10 8.77 9.55 8.38
CA GLU A 10 9.15 9.80 9.77
C GLU A 10 10.61 10.24 9.93
N LEU A 11 11.47 9.87 8.97
CA LEU A 11 12.88 10.18 9.04
C LEU A 11 13.12 11.70 8.93
N PRO A 12 13.83 12.33 9.90
CA PRO A 12 14.11 13.75 9.84
C PRO A 12 14.79 14.18 8.53
N ALA A 13 14.41 15.33 8.00
CA ALA A 13 14.94 15.85 6.72
C ALA A 13 16.49 15.92 6.69
N LYS A 14 17.10 16.25 7.85
CA LYS A 14 18.57 16.35 8.01
C LYS A 14 19.24 15.04 8.44
N SER A 15 18.51 13.92 8.47
CA SER A 15 19.10 12.63 8.82
C SER A 15 20.18 12.23 7.83
N LYS A 16 21.35 11.82 8.33
CA LYS A 16 22.46 11.30 7.50
C LYS A 16 22.08 10.03 6.72
N TYR A 17 21.04 9.33 7.15
CA TYR A 17 20.56 8.10 6.51
C TYR A 17 19.53 8.36 5.41
N ARG A 18 18.93 9.55 5.33
CA ARG A 18 17.90 9.86 4.34
C ARG A 18 18.34 9.61 2.89
N PRO A 19 19.54 10.04 2.45
CA PRO A 19 19.99 9.79 1.07
C PRO A 19 20.07 8.30 0.74
N PHE A 20 20.52 7.47 1.67
CA PHE A 20 20.57 6.03 1.50
C PHE A 20 19.16 5.42 1.25
N TYR A 21 18.19 5.80 2.08
CA TYR A 21 16.83 5.26 1.95
C TYR A 21 16.09 5.83 0.74
N GLN A 22 16.36 7.07 0.34
CA GLN A 22 15.83 7.62 -0.92
C GLN A 22 16.38 6.88 -2.14
N ASP A 23 17.69 6.61 -2.20
CA ASP A 23 18.30 5.84 -3.28
C ASP A 23 17.75 4.41 -3.34
N LEU A 24 17.63 3.74 -2.18
CA LEU A 24 17.03 2.41 -2.10
C LEU A 24 15.57 2.41 -2.59
N PHE A 25 14.79 3.40 -2.18
CA PHE A 25 13.41 3.57 -2.59
C PHE A 25 13.29 3.73 -4.11
N GLN A 26 14.08 4.64 -4.70
CA GLN A 26 14.08 4.88 -6.14
C GLN A 26 14.49 3.64 -6.94
N LYS A 27 15.51 2.92 -6.50
CA LYS A 27 15.96 1.66 -7.13
C LYS A 27 14.87 0.60 -7.11
N LEU A 28 14.19 0.43 -5.98
CA LEU A 28 13.10 -0.53 -5.85
C LEU A 28 11.91 -0.14 -6.73
N CYS A 29 11.52 1.14 -6.77
CA CYS A 29 10.44 1.61 -7.64
C CYS A 29 10.75 1.36 -9.12
N ARG A 30 11.96 1.69 -9.58
CA ARG A 30 12.39 1.41 -10.97
C ARG A 30 12.42 -0.08 -11.29
N ARG A 31 12.69 -0.93 -10.30
CA ARG A 31 12.66 -2.38 -10.50
C ARG A 31 11.24 -2.93 -10.54
N ILE A 32 10.32 -2.39 -9.73
CA ILE A 32 8.94 -2.88 -9.63
C ILE A 32 8.05 -2.40 -10.78
N ALA A 33 8.21 -1.15 -11.22
CA ALA A 33 7.34 -0.57 -12.25
C ALA A 33 7.24 -1.42 -13.54
N PRO A 34 8.33 -1.90 -14.16
CA PRO A 34 8.26 -2.71 -15.38
C PRO A 34 7.72 -4.13 -15.15
N LEU A 35 7.51 -4.55 -13.91
CA LEU A 35 6.93 -5.86 -13.56
C LEU A 35 5.41 -5.82 -13.42
N GLN A 36 4.79 -4.66 -13.67
CA GLN A 36 3.33 -4.54 -13.73
C GLN A 36 2.78 -5.34 -14.92
N ASN A 37 1.81 -6.20 -14.66
CA ASN A 37 1.17 -7.01 -15.69
C ASN A 37 0.22 -6.20 -16.58
N LYS A 38 -0.24 -6.82 -17.68
CA LYS A 38 -1.13 -6.17 -18.64
C LYS A 38 -2.48 -5.77 -18.04
N ASP A 39 -2.95 -6.50 -17.05
CA ASP A 39 -4.18 -6.23 -16.29
C ASP A 39 -4.05 -5.10 -15.26
N GLY A 40 -2.84 -4.55 -15.08
CA GLY A 40 -2.57 -3.47 -14.14
C GLY A 40 -2.15 -3.91 -12.74
N PHE A 41 -2.28 -5.18 -12.42
CA PHE A 41 -1.82 -5.74 -11.14
C PHE A 41 -0.35 -6.16 -11.18
N TRP A 42 0.22 -6.35 -10.01
CA TRP A 42 1.39 -7.18 -9.78
C TRP A 42 0.90 -8.49 -9.20
N HIS A 43 1.28 -9.61 -9.83
CA HIS A 43 0.86 -10.93 -9.40
C HIS A 43 1.77 -11.46 -8.28
N ALA A 44 1.34 -12.51 -7.60
CA ALA A 44 2.03 -13.06 -6.44
C ALA A 44 3.49 -13.47 -6.70
N SER A 45 3.84 -13.89 -7.92
CA SER A 45 5.23 -14.02 -8.37
C SER A 45 5.57 -12.92 -9.37
N LEU A 46 6.42 -11.98 -8.94
CA LEU A 46 6.82 -10.83 -9.78
C LEU A 46 7.64 -11.23 -11.02
N LEU A 47 8.38 -12.33 -10.94
CA LEU A 47 9.26 -12.79 -12.02
C LEU A 47 8.68 -13.97 -12.81
N ASP A 48 7.62 -14.57 -12.30
CA ASP A 48 6.90 -15.67 -12.95
C ASP A 48 5.38 -15.50 -12.75
N PRO A 49 4.80 -14.44 -13.29
CA PRO A 49 3.37 -14.16 -13.12
C PRO A 49 2.47 -15.21 -13.81
N ALA A 50 3.01 -15.95 -14.79
CA ALA A 50 2.26 -17.00 -15.48
C ALA A 50 1.90 -18.16 -14.57
N SER A 51 2.75 -18.51 -13.60
CA SER A 51 2.47 -19.54 -12.60
C SER A 51 1.45 -19.10 -11.55
N TYR A 52 1.23 -17.78 -11.40
CA TYR A 52 0.29 -17.18 -10.45
C TYR A 52 -0.57 -16.11 -11.14
N PRO A 53 -1.46 -16.54 -12.06
CA PRO A 53 -2.15 -15.59 -12.96
C PRO A 53 -3.28 -14.79 -12.31
N SER A 54 -3.61 -15.07 -11.05
CA SER A 54 -4.65 -14.34 -10.33
C SER A 54 -4.19 -12.93 -9.99
N PRO A 55 -5.07 -11.91 -10.07
CA PRO A 55 -4.82 -10.61 -9.48
C PRO A 55 -4.39 -10.74 -8.01
N GLU A 56 -3.58 -9.82 -7.54
CA GLU A 56 -3.24 -9.71 -6.13
C GLU A 56 -3.29 -8.24 -5.71
N THR A 57 -4.32 -7.90 -4.92
CA THR A 57 -4.67 -6.51 -4.61
C THR A 57 -3.82 -5.92 -3.49
N SER A 58 -3.36 -6.72 -2.53
CA SER A 58 -2.61 -6.17 -1.40
C SER A 58 -1.23 -5.67 -1.80
N CYS A 59 -0.44 -6.46 -2.53
CA CYS A 59 0.86 -5.99 -3.01
C CYS A 59 0.72 -4.89 -4.06
N SER A 60 -0.27 -5.00 -4.97
CA SER A 60 -0.56 -3.95 -5.94
C SER A 60 -0.92 -2.63 -5.27
N GLY A 61 -1.72 -2.68 -4.18
CA GLY A 61 -2.03 -1.51 -3.36
C GLY A 61 -0.79 -0.86 -2.76
N PHE A 62 0.10 -1.65 -2.15
CA PHE A 62 1.37 -1.12 -1.61
C PHE A 62 2.31 -0.59 -2.69
N PHE A 63 2.29 -1.14 -3.90
CA PHE A 63 3.13 -0.63 -4.99
C PHE A 63 2.58 0.68 -5.56
N VAL A 64 1.26 0.76 -5.82
CA VAL A 64 0.62 2.00 -6.24
C VAL A 64 0.84 3.10 -5.19
N TYR A 65 0.64 2.77 -3.90
CA TYR A 65 0.93 3.67 -2.80
C TYR A 65 2.34 4.24 -2.84
N ALA A 66 3.35 3.37 -2.98
CA ALA A 66 4.74 3.79 -2.99
C ALA A 66 5.08 4.62 -4.23
N LEU A 67 4.63 4.21 -5.42
CA LEU A 67 4.89 4.94 -6.66
C LEU A 67 4.24 6.32 -6.65
N ALA A 68 2.98 6.42 -6.22
CA ALA A 68 2.27 7.68 -6.08
C ALA A 68 2.92 8.61 -5.04
N TYR A 69 3.31 8.06 -3.87
CA TYR A 69 4.11 8.81 -2.90
C TYR A 69 5.42 9.35 -3.51
N GLY A 70 6.13 8.52 -4.25
CA GLY A 70 7.38 8.91 -4.88
C GLY A 70 7.22 10.07 -5.87
N ILE A 71 6.12 10.10 -6.63
CA ILE A 71 5.76 11.23 -7.51
C ILE A 71 5.44 12.47 -6.67
N ASN A 72 4.58 12.34 -5.66
CA ASN A 72 4.12 13.44 -4.81
C ASN A 72 5.27 14.12 -4.05
N GLU A 73 6.30 13.37 -3.67
CA GLU A 73 7.46 13.89 -2.95
C GLU A 73 8.64 14.26 -3.88
N GLY A 74 8.44 14.21 -5.21
CA GLY A 74 9.48 14.52 -6.19
C GLY A 74 10.67 13.54 -6.20
N LEU A 75 10.48 12.35 -5.64
CA LEU A 75 11.50 11.28 -5.63
C LEU A 75 11.51 10.49 -6.93
N LEU A 76 10.40 10.48 -7.65
CA LEU A 76 10.23 9.78 -8.93
C LEU A 76 9.76 10.76 -10.01
N PRO A 77 10.29 10.68 -11.24
CA PRO A 77 9.80 11.47 -12.36
C PRO A 77 8.34 11.16 -12.69
N LYS A 78 7.49 12.18 -12.67
CA LYS A 78 6.04 12.03 -12.90
C LYS A 78 5.74 11.37 -14.25
N GLU A 79 6.39 11.83 -15.30
CA GLU A 79 6.17 11.35 -16.67
C GLU A 79 6.47 9.85 -16.83
N GLU A 80 7.45 9.35 -16.11
CA GLU A 80 7.86 7.93 -16.16
C GLU A 80 6.89 7.04 -15.37
N PHE A 81 6.45 7.48 -14.19
CA PHE A 81 5.72 6.62 -13.25
C PHE A 81 4.20 6.83 -13.23
N MET A 82 3.70 7.96 -13.70
CA MET A 82 2.25 8.25 -13.72
C MET A 82 1.44 7.18 -14.48
N PRO A 83 1.83 6.72 -15.69
CA PRO A 83 1.06 5.70 -16.40
C PRO A 83 0.98 4.38 -15.63
N VAL A 84 2.02 4.03 -14.86
CA VAL A 84 2.05 2.83 -14.01
C VAL A 84 1.09 2.97 -12.83
N VAL A 85 1.10 4.14 -12.18
CA VAL A 85 0.20 4.45 -11.06
C VAL A 85 -1.25 4.44 -11.51
N GLU A 86 -1.58 5.14 -12.61
CA GLU A 86 -2.95 5.22 -13.15
C GLU A 86 -3.50 3.83 -13.50
N LYS A 87 -2.70 3.02 -14.20
CA LYS A 87 -3.07 1.67 -14.58
C LYS A 87 -3.27 0.77 -13.36
N GLY A 88 -2.37 0.85 -12.37
CA GLY A 88 -2.48 0.10 -11.13
C GLY A 88 -3.68 0.52 -10.28
N TRP A 89 -3.96 1.82 -10.22
CA TRP A 89 -5.12 2.34 -9.51
C TRP A 89 -6.44 1.90 -10.16
N GLN A 90 -6.55 1.96 -11.48
CA GLN A 90 -7.72 1.45 -12.21
C GLN A 90 -7.95 -0.05 -11.95
N ALA A 91 -6.87 -0.85 -11.95
CA ALA A 91 -6.94 -2.27 -11.60
C ALA A 91 -7.45 -2.48 -10.17
N LEU A 92 -6.93 -1.74 -9.19
CA LEU A 92 -7.38 -1.82 -7.81
C LEU A 92 -8.86 -1.45 -7.65
N VAL A 93 -9.31 -0.40 -8.32
CA VAL A 93 -10.73 0.01 -8.31
C VAL A 93 -11.61 -1.07 -8.93
N SER A 94 -11.17 -1.74 -9.99
CA SER A 94 -11.92 -2.84 -10.62
C SER A 94 -12.06 -4.09 -9.75
N ALA A 95 -11.22 -4.22 -8.71
CA ALA A 95 -11.28 -5.31 -7.74
C ALA A 95 -12.26 -5.05 -6.57
N VAL A 96 -12.88 -3.87 -6.53
CA VAL A 96 -13.93 -3.55 -5.56
C VAL A 96 -15.27 -4.08 -6.08
N GLY A 97 -15.90 -4.98 -5.34
CA GLY A 97 -17.21 -5.51 -5.66
C GLY A 97 -18.34 -4.50 -5.51
N GLU A 98 -19.53 -4.82 -6.00
CA GLU A 98 -20.72 -3.97 -5.89
C GLU A 98 -21.13 -3.70 -4.43
N ASP A 99 -20.77 -4.60 -3.53
CA ASP A 99 -20.96 -4.47 -2.09
C ASP A 99 -19.89 -3.58 -1.40
N GLY A 100 -18.96 -3.04 -2.16
CA GLY A 100 -17.83 -2.22 -1.67
C GLY A 100 -16.66 -3.02 -1.08
N LYS A 101 -16.71 -4.35 -1.15
CA LYS A 101 -15.61 -5.20 -0.65
C LYS A 101 -14.47 -5.27 -1.67
N LEU A 102 -13.24 -5.05 -1.20
CA LEU A 102 -12.04 -5.30 -1.99
C LEU A 102 -11.76 -6.80 -2.02
N GLY A 103 -11.78 -7.39 -3.21
CA GLY A 103 -11.47 -8.79 -3.45
C GLY A 103 -10.02 -9.05 -3.84
N TYR A 104 -9.73 -10.29 -4.19
CA TYR A 104 -8.42 -10.75 -4.66
C TYR A 104 -7.26 -10.47 -3.71
N VAL A 105 -7.50 -10.47 -2.41
CA VAL A 105 -6.47 -10.32 -1.39
C VAL A 105 -5.89 -11.68 -1.05
N GLN A 106 -4.58 -11.82 -1.22
CA GLN A 106 -3.86 -13.06 -0.89
C GLN A 106 -3.92 -13.33 0.61
N PRO A 107 -4.39 -14.50 1.06
CA PRO A 107 -4.38 -14.83 2.49
C PRO A 107 -2.96 -15.02 3.01
N ILE A 108 -2.77 -14.82 4.32
CA ILE A 108 -1.49 -15.09 4.98
C ILE A 108 -1.19 -16.60 4.84
N GLY A 109 0.00 -16.92 4.36
CA GLY A 109 0.42 -18.32 4.19
C GLY A 109 1.87 -18.44 3.71
N ALA A 110 2.36 -19.67 3.64
CA ALA A 110 3.72 -19.96 3.17
C ALA A 110 3.84 -19.82 1.65
N ASP A 111 2.82 -20.27 0.91
CA ASP A 111 2.79 -20.25 -0.54
C ASP A 111 1.63 -19.38 -1.06
N PRO A 112 1.82 -18.68 -2.19
CA PRO A 112 0.73 -17.99 -2.86
C PRO A 112 -0.38 -18.97 -3.27
N LYS A 113 -1.62 -18.55 -3.10
CA LYS A 113 -2.80 -19.34 -3.50
C LYS A 113 -3.52 -18.64 -4.65
N LYS A 114 -4.33 -19.41 -5.36
CA LYS A 114 -5.29 -18.79 -6.30
C LYS A 114 -6.28 -17.97 -5.49
N VAL A 115 -6.34 -16.66 -5.74
CA VAL A 115 -7.28 -15.76 -5.10
C VAL A 115 -8.53 -15.55 -5.97
N THR A 116 -9.64 -15.23 -5.30
CA THR A 116 -10.95 -15.00 -5.91
C THR A 116 -11.50 -13.64 -5.52
N PRO A 117 -12.55 -13.11 -6.19
CA PRO A 117 -13.19 -11.86 -5.82
C PRO A 117 -13.70 -11.82 -4.37
N ASP A 118 -14.03 -12.97 -3.79
CA ASP A 118 -14.57 -13.07 -2.43
C ASP A 118 -13.51 -13.06 -1.34
N MET A 119 -12.24 -13.30 -1.71
CA MET A 119 -11.14 -13.37 -0.75
C MET A 119 -10.67 -11.96 -0.39
N THR A 120 -10.80 -11.63 0.89
CA THR A 120 -10.33 -10.35 1.45
C THR A 120 -9.69 -10.57 2.81
N GLU A 121 -8.75 -9.70 3.15
CA GLU A 121 -8.03 -9.66 4.42
C GLU A 121 -7.80 -8.20 4.82
N VAL A 122 -7.75 -7.89 6.08
CA VAL A 122 -7.74 -6.51 6.59
C VAL A 122 -6.62 -5.62 6.02
N TYR A 123 -5.47 -6.19 5.68
CA TYR A 123 -4.35 -5.45 5.10
C TYR A 123 -4.58 -5.04 3.63
N GLY A 124 -5.46 -5.75 2.90
CA GLY A 124 -5.83 -5.39 1.53
C GLY A 124 -6.52 -4.02 1.44
N PRO A 125 -7.68 -3.83 2.12
CA PRO A 125 -8.31 -2.51 2.24
C PRO A 125 -7.39 -1.45 2.80
N GLY A 126 -6.52 -1.78 3.77
CA GLY A 126 -5.50 -0.86 4.27
C GLY A 126 -4.57 -0.35 3.17
N ALA A 127 -4.00 -1.26 2.37
CA ALA A 127 -3.14 -0.92 1.24
C ALA A 127 -3.88 -0.10 0.16
N PHE A 128 -5.14 -0.47 -0.13
CA PHE A 128 -6.02 0.25 -1.05
C PHE A 128 -6.25 1.70 -0.60
N LEU A 129 -6.60 1.92 0.66
CA LEU A 129 -6.84 3.26 1.21
C LEU A 129 -5.56 4.10 1.23
N MET A 130 -4.41 3.51 1.55
CA MET A 130 -3.12 4.20 1.48
C MET A 130 -2.80 4.62 0.04
N ALA A 131 -3.00 3.73 -0.94
CA ALA A 131 -2.85 4.05 -2.37
C ALA A 131 -3.81 5.16 -2.79
N GLY A 132 -5.09 5.05 -2.44
CA GLY A 132 -6.11 6.05 -2.77
C GLY A 132 -5.79 7.43 -2.21
N THR A 133 -5.23 7.51 -1.00
CA THR A 133 -4.81 8.78 -0.40
C THR A 133 -3.71 9.45 -1.23
N GLU A 134 -2.71 8.71 -1.69
CA GLU A 134 -1.63 9.29 -2.50
C GLU A 134 -2.09 9.62 -3.93
N VAL A 135 -2.94 8.80 -4.53
CA VAL A 135 -3.55 9.07 -5.85
C VAL A 135 -4.43 10.32 -5.77
N TYR A 136 -5.23 10.46 -4.71
CA TYR A 136 -6.02 11.67 -4.49
C TYR A 136 -5.16 12.92 -4.35
N ARG A 137 -4.04 12.84 -3.63
CA ARG A 137 -3.08 13.96 -3.52
C ARG A 137 -2.51 14.36 -4.88
N MET A 138 -2.16 13.39 -5.73
CA MET A 138 -1.68 13.65 -7.09
C MET A 138 -2.72 14.41 -7.93
N ALA A 139 -4.01 14.06 -7.78
CA ALA A 139 -5.09 14.68 -8.51
C ALA A 139 -5.36 16.13 -8.04
N GLN A 140 -5.05 16.45 -6.77
CA GLN A 140 -5.26 17.78 -6.21
C GLN A 140 -4.09 18.73 -6.47
N ASP A 141 -2.95 18.24 -6.95
CA ASP A 141 -1.69 19.02 -7.11
C ASP A 141 -1.27 19.74 -5.80
N THR A 142 -1.72 19.21 -4.66
CA THR A 142 -1.59 19.82 -3.34
C THR A 142 -0.32 19.35 -2.66
N PRO A 143 0.64 20.24 -2.33
CA PRO A 143 1.77 19.89 -1.48
C PRO A 143 1.25 19.36 -0.13
N ARG A 144 1.87 18.30 0.38
CA ARG A 144 1.54 17.75 1.70
C ARG A 144 1.78 18.80 2.76
N GLN A 145 0.72 19.32 3.37
CA GLN A 145 0.82 19.81 4.73
C GLN A 145 0.96 18.55 5.61
N HIS A 146 2.14 18.33 6.17
CA HIS A 146 2.30 17.36 7.25
C HIS A 146 1.35 17.79 8.35
N ALA A 147 0.22 17.11 8.47
CA ALA A 147 -0.58 17.22 9.66
C ALA A 147 0.28 16.61 10.78
N ASN A 148 1.02 17.45 11.49
CA ASN A 148 1.52 17.11 12.81
C ASN A 148 0.28 16.85 13.66
N ILE A 149 -0.21 15.61 13.61
CA ILE A 149 -1.20 15.16 14.58
C ILE A 149 -0.47 15.19 15.92
N SER A 150 -0.77 16.19 16.71
CA SER A 150 -0.16 16.34 18.03
C SER A 150 -0.46 15.09 18.86
N GLN A 151 0.45 14.70 19.76
CA GLN A 151 0.24 13.59 20.68
C GLN A 151 -1.05 13.75 21.50
N SER A 152 -1.48 15.00 21.77
CA SER A 152 -2.77 15.31 22.36
C SER A 152 -3.94 14.86 21.49
N ARG A 153 -3.89 15.08 20.18
CA ARG A 153 -4.94 14.67 19.24
C ARG A 153 -5.04 13.15 19.10
N ILE A 154 -3.88 12.46 19.10
CA ILE A 154 -3.85 10.99 19.11
C ILE A 154 -4.54 10.45 20.37
N ARG A 155 -4.26 11.03 21.56
CA ARG A 155 -4.91 10.63 22.81
C ARG A 155 -6.41 10.92 22.81
N GLU A 156 -6.81 12.03 22.23
CA GLU A 156 -8.22 12.41 22.09
C GLU A 156 -8.99 11.43 21.19
N ILE A 157 -8.41 11.06 20.05
CA ILE A 157 -8.97 10.03 19.15
C ILE A 157 -8.99 8.67 19.85
N ALA A 158 -7.92 8.29 20.53
CA ALA A 158 -7.85 7.02 21.28
C ALA A 158 -8.92 6.94 22.38
N ALA A 159 -9.21 8.07 23.05
CA ALA A 159 -10.26 8.15 24.08
C ALA A 159 -11.69 8.07 23.51
N MET A 160 -11.87 8.32 22.20
CA MET A 160 -13.15 8.18 21.51
C MET A 160 -13.40 6.76 20.99
N LEU A 161 -12.37 5.92 20.96
CA LEU A 161 -12.52 4.52 20.54
C LEU A 161 -13.06 3.70 21.70
N PRO A 162 -14.03 2.80 21.46
CA PRO A 162 -14.51 1.91 22.51
C PRO A 162 -13.38 1.02 23.02
N ASP A 163 -13.32 0.79 24.32
CA ASP A 163 -12.31 -0.05 25.00
C ASP A 163 -12.24 -1.49 24.45
N LYS A 164 -13.30 -1.93 23.78
CA LYS A 164 -13.34 -3.15 22.98
C LYS A 164 -14.24 -2.90 21.78
N PRO A 165 -13.75 -3.01 20.54
CA PRO A 165 -14.62 -3.04 19.37
C PRO A 165 -15.49 -4.31 19.44
N GLU A 166 -16.76 -4.17 19.78
CA GLU A 166 -17.71 -5.26 19.65
C GLU A 166 -17.85 -5.60 18.15
N GLY A 167 -17.50 -6.80 17.78
CA GLY A 167 -17.78 -7.35 16.45
C GLY A 167 -16.61 -7.55 15.50
N ILE A 168 -15.37 -7.17 15.82
CA ILE A 168 -14.19 -7.59 15.07
C ILE A 168 -13.49 -8.68 15.87
N GLY A 169 -14.04 -9.89 15.80
CA GLY A 169 -13.48 -11.08 16.40
C GLY A 169 -12.24 -11.57 15.63
N VAL A 170 -11.14 -10.83 15.65
CA VAL A 170 -9.84 -11.41 15.33
C VAL A 170 -9.31 -12.00 16.63
N SER A 171 -9.68 -13.25 16.89
CA SER A 171 -9.09 -14.03 17.96
C SER A 171 -7.65 -14.37 17.58
N TYR A 172 -6.70 -13.59 18.00
CA TYR A 172 -5.29 -13.96 18.05
C TYR A 172 -5.02 -14.83 19.30
N LYS A 173 -5.84 -15.83 19.53
CA LYS A 173 -5.47 -16.88 20.49
C LYS A 173 -4.35 -17.70 19.90
N ASP A 174 -3.24 -17.73 20.61
CA ASP A 174 -2.09 -18.64 20.48
C ASP A 174 -1.04 -18.35 19.39
N ARG A 175 -0.71 -17.08 19.14
CA ARG A 175 0.57 -16.79 18.48
C ARG A 175 1.37 -15.79 19.32
N THR A 176 2.17 -16.32 20.24
CA THR A 176 3.31 -15.61 20.83
C THR A 176 4.34 -15.36 19.72
N PHE A 177 4.23 -14.19 19.07
CA PHE A 177 5.34 -13.65 18.31
C PHE A 177 6.15 -12.78 19.27
N TRP A 178 7.24 -13.25 19.71
CA TRP A 178 8.36 -12.66 20.46
C TRP A 178 8.83 -13.62 21.54
N ASN A 179 9.76 -14.46 21.19
CA ASN A 179 10.89 -14.88 22.02
C ASN A 179 12.15 -14.50 21.27
#